data_da62a475ed751f7b69e4224c4c92affa
#
_entry.id   da62a475ed751f7b69e4224c4c92affa
#
_cell.length_a   1.000
_cell.length_b   1.000
_cell.length_c   1.000
_cell.angle_alpha   90.00
_cell.angle_beta   90.00
_cell.angle_gamma   90.00
#
_symmetry.space_group_name_H-M   'P 1'
#
loop_
_entity.id
_entity.type
_entity.pdbx_description
1 polymer ?
#
loop_
_entity_poly.entity_id
_entity_poly.type
_entity_poly.pdbx_seq_one_letter_code
_entity_poly.pdbx_strand_id
1 'polypeptide(L)'
;MMVIMSTEATEPQIEAVIEKINTLGFTPHTSKGAERTIIGVVGNHPINAQGVFVQMEGVDRILPISRPYKLASREFIPQNSTFPLDGVEIGGDGVILIAGPCAVEDRSL
;
A
#
# COMPACT_ATOMS: atom_id res chain seq x y z
N MET A 1 -5.60 0.29 3.71
CA MET A 1 -6.45 -0.91 3.64
C MET A 1 -7.21 -0.89 2.33
N MET A 2 -7.41 -2.03 1.68
CA MET A 2 -8.27 -2.15 0.48
C MET A 2 -9.45 -3.06 0.79
N VAL A 3 -10.64 -2.61 0.43
CA VAL A 3 -11.87 -3.40 0.42
C VAL A 3 -12.07 -3.92 -1.00
N ILE A 4 -12.12 -5.22 -1.17
CA ILE A 4 -12.35 -5.87 -2.45
C ILE A 4 -13.81 -6.28 -2.51
N MET A 5 -14.53 -5.72 -3.47
CA MET A 5 -15.92 -6.06 -3.69
C MET A 5 -16.05 -7.39 -4.44
N SER A 6 -17.15 -8.09 -4.19
CA SER A 6 -17.51 -9.28 -4.97
C SER A 6 -17.70 -8.93 -6.45
N THR A 7 -17.47 -9.89 -7.34
CA THR A 7 -17.77 -9.75 -8.77
C THR A 7 -19.27 -9.50 -9.04
N GLU A 8 -20.13 -9.94 -8.12
CA GLU A 8 -21.58 -9.79 -8.20
C GLU A 8 -22.08 -8.59 -7.38
N ALA A 9 -21.17 -7.78 -6.79
CA ALA A 9 -21.55 -6.63 -6.01
C ALA A 9 -22.31 -5.60 -6.84
N THR A 10 -23.48 -5.21 -6.34
CA THR A 10 -24.33 -4.20 -6.97
C THR A 10 -23.84 -2.80 -6.68
N GLU A 11 -24.17 -1.83 -7.54
CA GLU A 11 -23.81 -0.42 -7.33
C GLU A 11 -24.28 0.12 -5.97
N PRO A 12 -25.51 -0.17 -5.48
CA PRO A 12 -25.92 0.24 -4.13
C PRO A 12 -25.06 -0.32 -3.00
N GLN A 13 -24.55 -1.54 -3.14
CA GLN A 13 -23.65 -2.14 -2.15
C GLN A 13 -22.27 -1.45 -2.15
N ILE A 14 -21.77 -1.10 -3.33
CA ILE A 14 -20.52 -0.33 -3.47
C ILE A 14 -20.69 1.06 -2.84
N GLU A 15 -21.79 1.76 -3.11
CA GLU A 15 -22.09 3.06 -2.53
C GLU A 15 -22.22 3.00 -1.01
N ALA A 16 -22.87 1.96 -0.46
CA ALA A 16 -22.99 1.76 0.98
C ALA A 16 -21.61 1.62 1.65
N VAL A 17 -20.68 0.92 1.02
CA VAL A 17 -19.29 0.81 1.53
C VAL A 17 -18.57 2.16 1.47
N ILE A 18 -18.73 2.92 0.39
CA ILE A 18 -18.14 4.26 0.23
C ILE A 18 -18.69 5.21 1.31
N GLU A 19 -19.98 5.22 1.52
CA GLU A 19 -20.63 6.03 2.55
C GLU A 19 -20.14 5.66 3.96
N LYS A 20 -19.98 4.37 4.23
CA LYS A 20 -19.44 3.89 5.50
C LYS A 20 -18.00 4.34 5.72
N ILE A 21 -17.17 4.32 4.68
CA ILE A 21 -15.79 4.82 4.74
C ILE A 21 -15.77 6.30 5.12
N ASN A 22 -16.60 7.13 4.47
CA ASN A 22 -16.73 8.55 4.75
C ASN A 22 -17.24 8.81 6.18
N THR A 23 -18.24 8.06 6.63
CA THR A 23 -18.81 8.18 7.99
C THR A 23 -17.78 7.87 9.08
N LEU A 24 -16.84 6.97 8.79
CA LEU A 24 -15.75 6.64 9.71
C LEU A 24 -14.56 7.63 9.65
N GLY A 25 -14.67 8.68 8.84
CA GLY A 25 -13.64 9.73 8.71
C GLY A 25 -12.47 9.33 7.82
N PHE A 26 -12.63 8.32 6.97
CA PHE A 26 -11.64 7.92 5.98
C PHE A 26 -12.00 8.46 4.59
N THR A 27 -11.02 8.45 3.68
CA THR A 27 -11.22 8.86 2.30
C THR A 27 -11.25 7.61 1.39
N PRO A 28 -12.34 7.38 0.64
CA PRO A 28 -12.42 6.28 -0.31
C PRO A 28 -11.71 6.61 -1.62
N HIS A 29 -10.95 5.65 -2.15
CA HIS A 29 -10.41 5.66 -3.51
C HIS A 29 -10.93 4.46 -4.28
N THR A 30 -11.89 4.67 -5.17
CA THR A 30 -12.52 3.60 -5.93
C THR A 30 -11.77 3.35 -7.23
N SER A 31 -11.44 2.10 -7.50
CA SER A 31 -10.91 1.61 -8.76
C SER A 31 -11.86 0.55 -9.32
N LYS A 32 -12.52 0.86 -10.43
CA LYS A 32 -13.38 -0.09 -11.15
C LYS A 32 -12.51 -0.88 -12.13
N GLY A 33 -12.22 -2.12 -11.79
CA GLY A 33 -11.58 -3.07 -12.70
C GLY A 33 -12.58 -3.72 -13.66
N ALA A 34 -12.08 -4.51 -14.62
CA ALA A 34 -12.92 -5.22 -15.59
C ALA A 34 -13.84 -6.26 -14.91
N GLU A 35 -13.41 -6.88 -13.83
CA GLU A 35 -14.13 -7.95 -13.15
C GLU A 35 -14.70 -7.55 -11.80
N ARG A 36 -14.06 -6.64 -11.09
CA ARG A 36 -14.48 -6.25 -9.74
C ARG A 36 -14.06 -4.84 -9.37
N THR A 37 -14.77 -4.26 -8.41
CA THR A 37 -14.43 -2.95 -7.83
C THR A 37 -13.55 -3.14 -6.60
N ILE A 38 -12.52 -2.31 -6.49
CA ILE A 38 -11.63 -2.23 -5.33
C ILE A 38 -11.75 -0.83 -4.74
N ILE A 39 -11.93 -0.72 -3.42
CA ILE A 39 -12.03 0.55 -2.72
C ILE A 39 -10.85 0.68 -1.77
N GLY A 40 -9.94 1.59 -2.08
CA GLY A 40 -8.85 1.98 -1.18
C GLY A 40 -9.40 2.83 -0.03
N VAL A 41 -9.07 2.46 1.20
CA VAL A 41 -9.42 3.24 2.40
C VAL A 41 -8.18 3.96 2.89
N VAL A 42 -8.18 5.28 2.76
CA VAL A 42 -7.05 6.14 3.12
C VAL A 42 -7.37 6.92 4.39
N GLY A 43 -6.44 6.96 5.32
CA GLY A 43 -6.56 7.67 6.60
C GLY A 43 -5.67 7.08 7.69
N ASN A 44 -5.85 7.56 8.93
CA ASN A 44 -5.08 7.08 10.06
C ASN A 44 -5.61 5.72 10.57
N HIS A 45 -4.75 4.69 10.52
CA HIS A 45 -5.05 3.35 11.04
C HIS A 45 -6.36 2.72 10.54
N PRO A 46 -6.65 2.72 9.22
CA PRO A 46 -7.92 2.19 8.71
C PRO A 46 -8.10 0.69 8.99
N ILE A 47 -7.02 -0.02 9.30
CA ILE A 47 -7.06 -1.45 9.64
C ILE A 47 -7.93 -1.73 10.89
N ASN A 48 -8.03 -0.78 11.81
CA ASN A 48 -8.87 -0.93 13.01
C ASN A 48 -10.36 -1.02 12.68
N ALA A 49 -10.78 -0.54 11.51
CA ALA A 49 -12.15 -0.61 11.02
C ALA A 49 -12.43 -1.87 10.17
N GLN A 50 -11.47 -2.78 10.02
CA GLN A 50 -11.61 -3.97 9.18
C GLN A 50 -12.85 -4.78 9.50
N GLY A 51 -13.14 -5.01 10.79
CA GLY A 51 -14.27 -5.81 11.23
C GLY A 51 -15.64 -5.27 10.79
N VAL A 52 -15.75 -3.96 10.56
CA VAL A 52 -16.98 -3.32 10.07
C VAL A 52 -17.22 -3.67 8.61
N PHE A 53 -16.17 -3.59 7.79
CA PHE A 53 -16.29 -3.79 6.34
C PHE A 53 -16.44 -5.25 5.94
N VAL A 54 -15.84 -6.18 6.69
CA VAL A 54 -15.98 -7.64 6.43
C VAL A 54 -17.43 -8.09 6.49
N GLN A 55 -18.26 -7.43 7.30
CA GLN A 55 -19.67 -7.81 7.49
C GLN A 55 -20.63 -7.11 6.51
N MET A 56 -20.13 -6.22 5.65
CA MET A 56 -20.96 -5.50 4.70
C MET A 56 -21.26 -6.37 3.47
N GLU A 57 -22.51 -6.30 3.01
CA GLU A 57 -22.94 -7.02 1.81
C GLU A 57 -22.15 -6.56 0.58
N GLY A 58 -21.81 -7.50 -0.29
CA GLY A 58 -21.05 -7.26 -1.51
C GLY A 58 -19.54 -7.15 -1.29
N VAL A 59 -19.05 -7.22 -0.05
CA VAL A 59 -17.61 -7.30 0.23
C VAL A 59 -17.14 -8.75 0.16
N ASP A 60 -16.16 -9.02 -0.70
CA ASP A 60 -15.51 -10.33 -0.81
C ASP A 60 -14.45 -10.51 0.29
N ARG A 61 -13.53 -9.58 0.38
CA ARG A 61 -12.45 -9.63 1.36
C ARG A 61 -11.79 -8.27 1.57
N ILE A 62 -10.98 -8.18 2.63
CA ILE A 62 -10.18 -7.00 2.95
C ILE A 62 -8.71 -7.36 2.89
N LEU A 63 -7.94 -6.52 2.21
CA LEU A 63 -6.49 -6.59 2.21
C LEU A 63 -5.91 -5.46 3.06
N PRO A 64 -5.21 -5.78 4.15
CA PRO A 64 -4.45 -4.78 4.87
C PRO A 64 -3.26 -4.34 4.00
N ILE A 65 -3.20 -3.04 3.66
CA ILE A 65 -1.99 -2.46 3.07
C ILE A 65 -1.21 -1.83 4.22
N SER A 66 -0.54 -2.63 5.00
CA SER A 66 0.47 -2.18 5.95
C SER A 66 1.82 -2.75 5.55
N ARG A 67 2.44 -2.15 4.55
CA ARG A 67 3.85 -2.45 4.28
C ARG A 67 4.69 -1.64 5.27
N PRO A 68 5.59 -2.27 6.04
CA PRO A 68 6.46 -1.57 7.00
C PRO A 68 7.37 -0.52 6.35
N TYR A 69 7.51 -0.56 5.02
CA TYR A 69 8.30 0.36 4.21
C TYR A 69 7.44 1.33 3.38
N LYS A 70 6.27 1.74 3.87
CA LYS A 70 5.34 2.62 3.14
C LYS A 70 6.00 3.87 2.58
N LEU A 71 6.88 4.53 3.35
CA LEU A 71 7.60 5.75 2.93
C LEU A 71 8.65 5.49 1.85
N ALA A 72 9.15 4.26 1.74
CA ALA A 72 10.13 3.85 0.73
C ALA A 72 9.48 3.10 -0.45
N SER A 73 8.15 2.95 -0.45
CA SER A 73 7.46 2.25 -1.51
C SER A 73 7.28 3.11 -2.76
N ARG A 74 7.24 2.47 -3.93
CA ARG A 74 6.93 3.14 -5.21
C ARG A 74 5.53 3.76 -5.25
N GLU A 75 4.63 3.31 -4.40
CA GLU A 75 3.30 3.89 -4.24
C GLU A 75 3.36 5.29 -3.59
N PHE A 76 4.37 5.53 -2.75
CA PHE A 76 4.56 6.81 -2.07
C PHE A 76 5.53 7.74 -2.81
N ILE A 77 6.64 7.19 -3.31
CA ILE A 77 7.65 7.92 -4.12
C ILE A 77 7.85 7.15 -5.43
N PRO A 78 7.15 7.54 -6.52
CA PRO A 78 7.27 6.86 -7.82
C PRO A 78 8.65 7.02 -8.46
N GLN A 79 9.33 8.13 -8.19
CA GLN A 79 10.65 8.44 -8.75
C GLN A 79 11.75 7.61 -8.08
N ASN A 80 12.84 7.38 -8.79
CA ASN A 80 14.05 6.83 -8.20
C ASN A 80 14.67 7.83 -7.22
N SER A 81 15.03 7.37 -6.03
CA SER A 81 15.84 8.17 -5.12
C SER A 81 17.31 8.04 -5.53
N THR A 82 17.98 9.15 -5.72
CA THR A 82 19.42 9.19 -5.97
C THR A 82 20.13 9.96 -4.87
N PHE A 83 21.31 9.52 -4.49
CA PHE A 83 22.13 10.24 -3.52
C PHE A 83 23.62 10.02 -3.79
N PRO A 84 24.47 11.04 -3.58
CA PRO A 84 25.91 10.90 -3.74
C PRO A 84 26.53 10.21 -2.51
N LEU A 85 27.45 9.29 -2.76
CA LEU A 85 28.30 8.67 -1.75
C LEU A 85 29.74 8.62 -2.28
N ASP A 86 30.66 9.32 -1.66
CA ASP A 86 32.08 9.37 -2.02
C ASP A 86 32.36 9.60 -3.52
N GLY A 87 31.57 10.50 -4.15
CA GLY A 87 31.73 10.84 -5.57
C GLY A 87 31.04 9.89 -6.54
N VAL A 88 30.32 8.87 -6.02
CA VAL A 88 29.51 7.94 -6.81
C VAL A 88 28.04 8.26 -6.58
N GLU A 89 27.25 8.34 -7.64
CA GLU A 89 25.79 8.49 -7.54
C GLU A 89 25.11 7.13 -7.38
N ILE A 90 24.51 6.90 -6.20
CA ILE A 90 23.73 5.69 -5.92
C ILE A 90 22.28 5.90 -6.33
N GLY A 91 21.68 4.92 -7.02
CA GLY A 91 20.28 4.95 -7.50
C GLY A 91 20.07 5.61 -8.86
N GLY A 92 21.16 6.08 -9.52
CA GLY A 92 21.14 6.52 -10.92
C GLY A 92 21.13 5.36 -11.91
N ASP A 93 21.45 5.66 -13.19
CA ASP A 93 21.42 4.67 -14.28
C ASP A 93 22.69 3.77 -14.30
N GLY A 94 23.69 4.08 -13.47
CA GLY A 94 24.94 3.32 -13.36
C GLY A 94 24.78 2.05 -12.53
N VAL A 95 25.57 1.03 -12.86
CA VAL A 95 25.71 -0.18 -12.03
C VAL A 95 26.70 0.09 -10.90
N ILE A 96 26.28 -0.16 -9.67
CA ILE A 96 27.12 0.01 -8.48
C ILE A 96 27.38 -1.35 -7.86
N LEU A 97 28.66 -1.66 -7.66
CA LEU A 97 29.09 -2.88 -6.97
C LEU A 97 29.32 -2.56 -5.50
N ILE A 98 28.58 -3.22 -4.62
CA ILE A 98 28.79 -3.19 -3.18
C ILE A 98 29.29 -4.58 -2.77
N ALA A 99 30.54 -4.65 -2.30
CA ALA A 99 31.18 -5.89 -1.89
C ALA A 99 31.87 -5.70 -0.54
N GLY A 100 31.78 -6.72 0.30
CA GLY A 100 32.40 -6.71 1.62
C GLY A 100 32.09 -8.02 2.37
N PRO A 101 32.68 -8.20 3.56
CA PRO A 101 32.37 -9.35 4.40
C PRO A 101 30.91 -9.32 4.88
N CYS A 102 30.30 -10.48 5.07
CA CYS A 102 28.91 -10.57 5.57
C CYS A 102 28.79 -10.23 7.07
N ALA A 103 29.88 -10.31 7.82
CA ALA A 103 29.97 -9.92 9.22
C ALA A 103 31.34 -9.29 9.50
N VAL A 104 31.35 -8.26 10.33
CA VAL A 104 32.57 -7.64 10.86
C VAL A 104 32.67 -8.02 12.32
N GLU A 105 33.59 -8.93 12.66
CA GLU A 105 33.77 -9.44 14.02
C GLU A 105 34.83 -8.65 14.79
N ASP A 106 35.89 -8.23 14.11
CA ASP A 106 36.93 -7.38 14.68
C ASP A 106 37.61 -6.49 13.63
N ARG A 107 38.60 -5.68 14.05
CA ARG A 107 39.33 -4.77 13.17
C ARG A 107 40.34 -5.43 12.23
N SER A 108 40.62 -6.70 12.38
CA SER A 108 41.59 -7.45 11.60
C SER A 108 41.01 -8.07 10.32
N LEU A 109 39.73 -7.91 10.10
CA LEU A 109 39.00 -8.36 8.91
C LEU A 109 39.05 -7.32 7.78
#